data_2e6e211341fc21b397e2c41078b72a31
#
_entry.id   2e6e211341fc21b397e2c41078b72a31
#
_cell.length_a   1.000
_cell.length_b   1.000
_cell.length_c   1.000
_cell.angle_alpha   90.00
_cell.angle_beta   90.00
_cell.angle_gamma   90.00
#
_symmetry.space_group_name_H-M   'P 1'
#
loop_
_entity.id
_entity.type
_entity.pdbx_description
1 polymer ?
#
loop_
_entity_poly.entity_id
_entity_poly.type
_entity_poly.pdbx_seq_one_letter_code
_entity_poly.pdbx_strand_id
1 'polypeptide(L)'
;MFGYVTTNMEEMKIKDYRIYHGFYCGVCQDLKEDHGQTSRVTLTYDVTFLGILLTGLYETETKREEHFCAMHPFKKHLCLRNQWTAYAADMNVLLSYYNLLDDWEDEKKPVPLILASALKKDVKRLKERYPRQARAIETYLQKLKACEQEASTDLDRAAADTGEMLGEIYVWEEDVWADTMRKIGCAMGRFIYRMDAYEDIEKDRKKGNYNPWKPIAQEKDFDDRARQILMMEAAEASRQFEKLPIIEYVDILRNILYSGIWTKYDRIKSREKETRRK
;
A
#
# COMPACT_ATOMS: atom_id res chain seq x y z
N MET A 1 4.70 2.58 6.64
CA MET A 1 3.99 1.32 6.35
C MET A 1 3.65 1.08 4.87
N PHE A 2 3.35 2.02 4.00
CA PHE A 2 2.98 1.83 2.58
C PHE A 2 4.16 1.99 1.61
N GLY A 3 3.96 1.60 0.32
CA GLY A 3 4.95 1.73 -0.75
C GLY A 3 5.62 0.42 -1.17
N TYR A 4 5.04 -0.71 -0.78
CA TYR A 4 5.58 -2.04 -1.10
C TYR A 4 4.96 -2.66 -2.36
N VAL A 5 3.77 -2.24 -2.75
CA VAL A 5 3.02 -2.78 -3.89
C VAL A 5 3.40 -2.01 -5.16
N THR A 6 4.57 -2.30 -5.68
CA THR A 6 5.13 -1.61 -6.85
C THR A 6 5.40 -2.60 -8.00
N THR A 7 5.78 -2.09 -9.16
CA THR A 7 6.16 -2.91 -10.32
C THR A 7 7.62 -3.35 -10.24
N ASN A 8 7.93 -4.53 -10.80
CA ASN A 8 9.28 -4.87 -11.18
C ASN A 8 9.54 -4.39 -12.62
N MET A 9 10.25 -3.28 -12.76
CA MET A 9 10.51 -2.67 -14.06
C MET A 9 11.41 -3.51 -14.97
N GLU A 10 12.28 -4.35 -14.42
CA GLU A 10 13.20 -5.20 -15.20
C GLU A 10 12.45 -6.33 -15.91
N GLU A 11 11.30 -6.75 -15.38
CA GLU A 11 10.44 -7.80 -15.91
C GLU A 11 9.19 -7.26 -16.63
N MET A 12 9.05 -5.94 -16.76
CA MET A 12 7.85 -5.33 -17.34
C MET A 12 8.09 -4.89 -18.79
N LYS A 13 7.12 -5.16 -19.66
CA LYS A 13 7.13 -4.59 -21.03
C LYS A 13 7.03 -3.06 -20.95
N ILE A 14 7.77 -2.34 -21.77
CA ILE A 14 7.76 -0.86 -21.80
C ILE A 14 6.35 -0.30 -22.00
N LYS A 15 5.53 -0.94 -22.84
CA LYS A 15 4.14 -0.51 -23.04
C LYS A 15 3.30 -0.59 -21.75
N ASP A 16 3.48 -1.64 -20.96
CA ASP A 16 2.75 -1.89 -19.73
C ASP A 16 3.23 -0.93 -18.63
N TYR A 17 4.53 -0.66 -18.57
CA TYR A 17 5.09 0.38 -17.71
C TYR A 17 4.50 1.77 -17.99
N ARG A 18 4.33 2.13 -19.28
CA ARG A 18 3.70 3.42 -19.65
C ARG A 18 2.26 3.51 -19.18
N ILE A 19 1.52 2.41 -19.26
CA ILE A 19 0.13 2.33 -18.76
C ILE A 19 0.11 2.43 -17.23
N TYR A 20 0.94 1.66 -16.52
CA TYR A 20 1.09 1.74 -15.07
C TYR A 20 1.40 3.17 -14.60
N HIS A 21 2.39 3.79 -15.23
CA HIS A 21 2.76 5.18 -14.95
C HIS A 21 1.62 6.16 -15.27
N GLY A 22 0.84 5.87 -16.30
CA GLY A 22 -0.35 6.64 -16.65
C GLY A 22 -1.41 6.61 -15.52
N PHE A 23 -1.66 5.46 -14.91
CA PHE A 23 -2.54 5.33 -13.74
C PHE A 23 -1.96 6.04 -12.51
N TYR A 24 -0.66 5.90 -12.23
CA TYR A 24 0.00 6.62 -11.17
C TYR A 24 -0.16 8.14 -11.31
N CYS A 25 0.05 8.66 -12.53
CA CYS A 25 -0.19 10.07 -12.84
C CYS A 25 -1.67 10.43 -12.73
N GLY A 26 -2.59 9.52 -13.07
CA GLY A 26 -4.03 9.69 -12.92
C GLY A 26 -4.43 9.90 -11.46
N VAL A 27 -4.02 8.98 -10.58
CA VAL A 27 -4.26 9.11 -9.13
C VAL A 27 -3.63 10.39 -8.57
N CYS A 28 -2.42 10.74 -9.03
CA CYS A 28 -1.74 11.99 -8.64
C CYS A 28 -2.55 13.23 -9.03
N GLN A 29 -3.21 13.20 -10.20
CA GLN A 29 -4.05 14.31 -10.66
C GLN A 29 -5.39 14.35 -9.91
N ASP A 30 -6.01 13.20 -9.62
CA ASP A 30 -7.21 13.12 -8.77
C ASP A 30 -6.92 13.65 -7.36
N LEU A 31 -5.79 13.29 -6.76
CA LEU A 31 -5.34 13.87 -5.48
C LEU A 31 -5.27 15.39 -5.55
N LYS A 32 -4.68 15.94 -6.62
CA LYS A 32 -4.56 17.39 -6.78
C LYS A 32 -5.91 18.08 -6.90
N GLU A 33 -6.80 17.56 -7.73
CA GLU A 33 -8.08 18.19 -8.05
C GLU A 33 -9.08 18.11 -6.89
N ASP A 34 -9.15 16.93 -6.22
CA ASP A 34 -10.16 16.66 -5.19
C ASP A 34 -9.68 17.02 -3.77
N HIS A 35 -8.35 17.00 -3.51
CA HIS A 35 -7.76 17.16 -2.19
C HIS A 35 -6.65 18.21 -2.11
N GLY A 36 -6.37 18.91 -3.23
CA GLY A 36 -5.39 19.98 -3.29
C GLY A 36 -3.95 19.51 -3.50
N GLN A 37 -3.07 20.48 -3.75
CA GLN A 37 -1.68 20.22 -4.16
C GLN A 37 -0.87 19.44 -3.11
N THR A 38 -1.15 19.66 -1.83
CA THR A 38 -0.43 19.05 -0.72
C THR A 38 -0.67 17.53 -0.63
N SER A 39 -1.86 17.05 -1.01
CA SER A 39 -2.19 15.61 -0.96
C SER A 39 -1.30 14.77 -1.87
N ARG A 40 -0.76 15.34 -2.94
CA ARG A 40 0.10 14.62 -3.90
C ARG A 40 1.39 14.08 -3.29
N VAL A 41 1.91 14.70 -2.23
CA VAL A 41 3.14 14.24 -1.56
C VAL A 41 2.92 12.94 -0.77
N THR A 42 1.67 12.57 -0.54
CA THR A 42 1.30 11.35 0.17
C THR A 42 1.03 10.16 -0.76
N LEU A 43 1.09 10.35 -2.09
CA LEU A 43 0.79 9.30 -3.06
C LEU A 43 1.70 8.09 -2.90
N THR A 44 1.09 6.92 -2.77
CA THR A 44 1.78 5.63 -2.68
C THR A 44 1.54 4.76 -3.92
N TYR A 45 2.41 3.79 -4.14
CA TYR A 45 2.24 2.82 -5.22
C TYR A 45 1.09 1.84 -4.93
N ASP A 46 0.84 1.55 -3.66
CA ASP A 46 -0.17 0.59 -3.21
C ASP A 46 -1.58 0.98 -3.67
N VAL A 47 -1.91 2.27 -3.61
CA VAL A 47 -3.23 2.76 -4.09
C VAL A 47 -3.32 2.79 -5.61
N THR A 48 -2.19 2.93 -6.31
CA THR A 48 -2.16 2.81 -7.77
C THR A 48 -2.52 1.39 -8.20
N PHE A 49 -1.98 0.38 -7.50
CA PHE A 49 -2.37 -1.01 -7.72
C PHE A 49 -3.88 -1.21 -7.52
N LEU A 50 -4.45 -0.68 -6.43
CA LEU A 50 -5.89 -0.75 -6.17
C LEU A 50 -6.70 -0.13 -7.30
N GLY A 51 -6.32 1.06 -7.78
CA GLY A 51 -6.99 1.73 -8.90
C GLY A 51 -6.97 0.92 -10.20
N ILE A 52 -5.83 0.30 -10.53
CA ILE A 52 -5.69 -0.57 -11.72
C ILE A 52 -6.52 -1.86 -11.54
N LEU A 53 -6.47 -2.47 -10.35
CA LEU A 53 -7.20 -3.70 -10.04
C LEU A 53 -8.71 -3.50 -10.21
N LEU A 54 -9.26 -2.43 -9.64
CA LEU A 54 -10.68 -2.09 -9.77
C LEU A 54 -11.05 -1.71 -11.21
N THR A 55 -10.16 -1.00 -11.91
CA THR A 55 -10.39 -0.65 -13.33
C THR A 55 -10.51 -1.90 -14.19
N GLY A 56 -9.61 -2.86 -14.03
CA GLY A 56 -9.64 -4.12 -14.79
C GLY A 56 -10.82 -5.01 -14.40
N LEU A 57 -11.17 -5.07 -13.11
CA LEU A 57 -12.28 -5.90 -12.62
C LEU A 57 -13.65 -5.40 -13.10
N TYR A 58 -13.87 -4.10 -13.05
CA TYR A 58 -15.16 -3.48 -13.42
C TYR A 58 -15.20 -2.96 -14.85
N GLU A 59 -14.16 -3.24 -15.65
CA GLU A 59 -14.07 -2.89 -17.07
C GLU A 59 -14.44 -1.42 -17.37
N THR A 60 -13.98 -0.52 -16.50
CA THR A 60 -14.39 0.88 -16.50
C THR A 60 -13.66 1.67 -17.58
N GLU A 61 -14.42 2.39 -18.40
CA GLU A 61 -13.84 3.30 -19.39
C GLU A 61 -12.88 4.30 -18.74
N THR A 62 -11.69 4.41 -19.30
CA THR A 62 -10.61 5.22 -18.75
C THR A 62 -10.31 6.41 -19.68
N LYS A 63 -10.44 7.61 -19.14
CA LYS A 63 -10.06 8.85 -19.84
C LYS A 63 -8.54 8.89 -20.00
N ARG A 64 -8.09 9.23 -21.21
CA ARG A 64 -6.68 9.38 -21.55
C ARG A 64 -6.40 10.85 -21.80
N GLU A 65 -5.55 11.42 -20.96
CA GLU A 65 -5.18 12.83 -21.03
C GLU A 65 -3.66 12.97 -20.96
N GLU A 66 -3.14 14.10 -21.43
CA GLU A 66 -1.72 14.42 -21.31
C GLU A 66 -1.55 15.68 -20.47
N HIS A 67 -0.79 15.58 -19.39
CA HIS A 67 -0.54 16.68 -18.48
C HIS A 67 0.96 16.95 -18.28
N PHE A 68 1.30 18.23 -18.09
CA PHE A 68 2.61 18.59 -17.56
C PHE A 68 2.66 18.28 -16.07
N CYS A 69 3.73 17.64 -15.63
CA CYS A 69 3.99 17.39 -14.23
C CYS A 69 5.02 18.38 -13.69
N ALA A 70 4.78 18.97 -12.51
CA ALA A 70 5.75 19.87 -11.88
C ALA A 70 7.10 19.20 -11.60
N MET A 71 7.10 17.87 -11.36
CA MET A 71 8.33 17.09 -11.18
C MET A 71 9.05 16.78 -12.50
N HIS A 72 8.34 16.86 -13.63
CA HIS A 72 8.87 16.60 -14.97
C HIS A 72 8.36 17.66 -15.95
N PRO A 73 8.79 18.93 -15.83
CA PRO A 73 8.16 20.05 -16.53
C PRO A 73 8.40 20.08 -18.04
N PHE A 74 9.37 19.30 -18.54
CA PHE A 74 9.76 19.35 -19.95
C PHE A 74 9.03 18.35 -20.85
N LYS A 75 8.19 17.50 -20.27
CA LYS A 75 7.47 16.47 -21.04
C LYS A 75 6.05 16.30 -20.51
N LYS A 76 5.10 16.18 -21.43
CA LYS A 76 3.75 15.74 -21.08
C LYS A 76 3.76 14.25 -20.72
N HIS A 77 3.01 13.90 -19.71
CA HIS A 77 2.84 12.52 -19.25
C HIS A 77 1.41 12.07 -19.48
N LEU A 78 1.26 10.82 -19.90
CA LEU A 78 -0.03 10.15 -19.97
C LEU A 78 -0.63 10.08 -18.57
N CYS A 79 -1.89 10.52 -18.45
CA CYS A 79 -2.74 10.36 -17.28
C CYS A 79 -3.93 9.48 -17.66
N LEU A 80 -4.15 8.42 -16.91
CA LEU A 80 -5.28 7.52 -17.06
C LEU A 80 -6.19 7.69 -15.85
N ARG A 81 -7.41 8.19 -16.08
CA ARG A 81 -8.32 8.57 -15.01
C ARG A 81 -9.71 7.96 -15.19
N ASN A 82 -10.28 7.51 -14.10
CA ASN A 82 -11.67 7.05 -14.01
C ASN A 82 -12.14 7.10 -12.54
N GLN A 83 -13.32 6.60 -12.25
CA GLN A 83 -13.86 6.57 -10.89
C GLN A 83 -12.97 5.78 -9.90
N TRP A 84 -12.18 4.80 -10.37
CA TRP A 84 -11.34 3.97 -9.51
C TRP A 84 -10.00 4.65 -9.18
N THR A 85 -9.48 5.48 -10.06
CA THR A 85 -8.34 6.34 -9.72
C THR A 85 -8.73 7.41 -8.69
N ALA A 86 -9.95 7.95 -8.79
CA ALA A 86 -10.51 8.85 -7.79
C ALA A 86 -10.76 8.14 -6.45
N TYR A 87 -11.31 6.92 -6.46
CA TYR A 87 -11.45 6.10 -5.24
C TYR A 87 -10.09 5.80 -4.60
N ALA A 88 -9.10 5.42 -5.39
CA ALA A 88 -7.74 5.17 -4.91
C ALA A 88 -7.13 6.45 -4.28
N ALA A 89 -7.38 7.64 -4.85
CA ALA A 89 -6.97 8.91 -4.28
C ALA A 89 -7.67 9.19 -2.94
N ASP A 90 -8.98 8.94 -2.84
CA ASP A 90 -9.73 9.09 -1.59
C ASP A 90 -9.18 8.15 -0.50
N MET A 91 -8.90 6.88 -0.82
CA MET A 91 -8.30 5.91 0.12
C MET A 91 -6.87 6.30 0.51
N ASN A 92 -6.09 6.83 -0.44
CA ASN A 92 -4.75 7.35 -0.14
C ASN A 92 -4.80 8.47 0.91
N VAL A 93 -5.75 9.40 0.79
CA VAL A 93 -5.90 10.50 1.76
C VAL A 93 -6.27 9.97 3.14
N LEU A 94 -7.23 9.03 3.22
CA LEU A 94 -7.61 8.43 4.50
C LEU A 94 -6.43 7.72 5.17
N LEU A 95 -5.75 6.82 4.44
CA LEU A 95 -4.62 6.06 4.99
C LEU A 95 -3.46 6.98 5.38
N SER A 96 -3.11 7.94 4.52
CA SER A 96 -1.99 8.85 4.77
C SER A 96 -2.24 9.79 5.95
N TYR A 97 -3.47 10.26 6.14
CA TYR A 97 -3.81 11.11 7.27
C TYR A 97 -3.49 10.44 8.60
N TYR A 98 -3.92 9.21 8.76
CA TYR A 98 -3.70 8.47 10.01
C TYR A 98 -2.23 8.07 10.19
N ASN A 99 -1.55 7.68 9.11
CA ASN A 99 -0.12 7.39 9.17
C ASN A 99 0.70 8.63 9.58
N LEU A 100 0.34 9.81 9.06
CA LEU A 100 0.99 11.07 9.44
C LEU A 100 0.73 11.47 10.91
N LEU A 101 -0.44 11.13 11.46
CA LEU A 101 -0.72 11.35 12.88
C LEU A 101 0.12 10.41 13.77
N ASP A 102 0.26 9.16 13.38
CA ASP A 102 1.09 8.17 14.04
C ASP A 102 2.56 8.58 14.05
N ASP A 103 3.10 8.94 12.88
CA ASP A 103 4.46 9.46 12.73
C ASP A 103 4.72 10.68 13.63
N TRP A 104 3.72 11.57 13.78
CA TRP A 104 3.85 12.71 14.69
C TRP A 104 3.78 12.29 16.15
N GLU A 105 2.91 11.33 16.53
CA GLU A 105 2.85 10.81 17.90
C GLU A 105 4.17 10.16 18.32
N ASP A 106 4.82 9.46 17.41
CA ASP A 106 6.07 8.74 17.66
C ASP A 106 7.31 9.65 17.66
N GLU A 107 7.46 10.46 16.63
CA GLU A 107 8.70 11.23 16.42
C GLU A 107 8.60 12.70 16.85
N LYS A 108 7.39 13.22 17.12
CA LYS A 108 7.10 14.64 17.48
C LYS A 108 7.64 15.66 16.46
N LYS A 109 7.89 15.22 15.22
CA LYS A 109 8.31 16.11 14.13
C LYS A 109 7.12 16.95 13.63
N PRO A 110 7.30 18.26 13.36
CA PRO A 110 6.17 19.13 12.96
C PRO A 110 5.63 18.86 11.55
N VAL A 111 6.45 18.34 10.63
CA VAL A 111 6.06 18.15 9.22
C VAL A 111 4.89 17.19 9.05
N PRO A 112 4.87 15.98 9.66
CA PRO A 112 3.70 15.11 9.59
C PRO A 112 2.42 15.77 10.09
N LEU A 113 2.48 16.52 11.19
CA LEU A 113 1.32 17.20 11.75
C LEU A 113 0.78 18.29 10.82
N ILE A 114 1.65 19.06 10.16
CA ILE A 114 1.26 20.09 9.18
C ILE A 114 0.55 19.42 7.99
N LEU A 115 1.09 18.33 7.45
CA LEU A 115 0.49 17.59 6.35
C LEU A 115 -0.86 16.96 6.76
N ALA A 116 -0.94 16.35 7.93
CA ALA A 116 -2.19 15.81 8.47
C ALA A 116 -3.24 16.92 8.64
N SER A 117 -2.85 18.09 9.16
CA SER A 117 -3.75 19.24 9.33
C SER A 117 -4.33 19.71 7.99
N ALA A 118 -3.53 19.68 6.90
CA ALA A 118 -3.99 20.03 5.57
C ALA A 118 -5.04 19.05 5.03
N LEU A 119 -4.95 17.76 5.39
CA LEU A 119 -5.88 16.71 4.95
C LEU A 119 -7.15 16.61 5.81
N LYS A 120 -7.18 17.21 7.00
CA LYS A 120 -8.24 17.02 8.01
C LYS A 120 -9.65 17.30 7.50
N LYS A 121 -9.83 18.34 6.67
CA LYS A 121 -11.14 18.69 6.08
C LYS A 121 -11.64 17.61 5.13
N ASP A 122 -10.74 17.11 4.28
CA ASP A 122 -11.07 16.08 3.31
C ASP A 122 -11.38 14.76 4.01
N VAL A 123 -10.60 14.38 5.02
CA VAL A 123 -10.86 13.18 5.83
C VAL A 123 -12.25 13.21 6.45
N LYS A 124 -12.72 14.36 6.97
CA LYS A 124 -14.08 14.47 7.49
C LYS A 124 -15.12 14.15 6.42
N ARG A 125 -14.98 14.73 5.22
CA ARG A 125 -15.86 14.47 4.06
C ARG A 125 -15.81 12.98 3.63
N LEU A 126 -14.60 12.42 3.59
CA LEU A 126 -14.40 11.02 3.17
C LEU A 126 -14.97 10.00 4.17
N LYS A 127 -14.94 10.29 5.46
CA LYS A 127 -15.62 9.47 6.48
C LYS A 127 -17.13 9.39 6.28
N GLU A 128 -17.74 10.49 5.84
CA GLU A 128 -19.17 10.51 5.51
C GLU A 128 -19.47 9.74 4.22
N ARG A 129 -18.55 9.80 3.24
CA ARG A 129 -18.69 9.11 1.95
C ARG A 129 -18.38 7.61 2.02
N TYR A 130 -17.40 7.23 2.83
CA TYR A 130 -16.87 5.87 2.96
C TYR A 130 -16.86 5.40 4.43
N PRO A 131 -18.04 5.30 5.06
CA PRO A 131 -18.10 5.05 6.51
C PRO A 131 -17.57 3.66 6.91
N ARG A 132 -17.67 2.65 6.03
CA ARG A 132 -17.16 1.29 6.27
C ARG A 132 -15.63 1.28 6.28
N GLN A 133 -15.00 1.82 5.24
CA GLN A 133 -13.55 1.90 5.10
C GLN A 133 -12.93 2.78 6.21
N ALA A 134 -13.54 3.92 6.51
CA ALA A 134 -13.08 4.80 7.58
C ALA A 134 -13.12 4.10 8.94
N ARG A 135 -14.21 3.37 9.23
CA ARG A 135 -14.33 2.58 10.48
C ARG A 135 -13.29 1.48 10.56
N ALA A 136 -13.00 0.80 9.44
CA ALA A 136 -11.98 -0.24 9.39
C ALA A 136 -10.59 0.33 9.75
N ILE A 137 -10.23 1.50 9.21
CA ILE A 137 -8.97 2.19 9.55
C ILE A 137 -8.93 2.59 11.03
N GLU A 138 -9.99 3.18 11.56
CA GLU A 138 -10.05 3.60 12.98
C GLU A 138 -9.95 2.40 13.93
N THR A 139 -10.63 1.30 13.62
CA THR A 139 -10.57 0.06 14.38
C THR A 139 -9.16 -0.54 14.37
N TYR A 140 -8.52 -0.56 13.19
CA TYR A 140 -7.14 -1.01 13.05
C TYR A 140 -6.19 -0.23 13.95
N LEU A 141 -6.25 1.09 13.94
CA LEU A 141 -5.38 1.94 14.75
C LEU A 141 -5.54 1.69 16.26
N GLN A 142 -6.78 1.50 16.71
CA GLN A 142 -7.04 1.15 18.11
C GLN A 142 -6.42 -0.19 18.50
N LYS A 143 -6.56 -1.20 17.63
CA LYS A 143 -6.01 -2.53 17.84
C LYS A 143 -4.48 -2.53 17.78
N LEU A 144 -3.88 -1.79 16.83
CA LEU A 144 -2.43 -1.65 16.70
C LEU A 144 -1.83 -1.04 17.97
N LYS A 145 -2.40 0.07 18.44
CA LYS A 145 -1.98 0.73 19.68
C LYS A 145 -2.07 -0.19 20.91
N ALA A 146 -3.08 -1.04 20.97
CA ALA A 146 -3.18 -2.06 22.02
C ALA A 146 -2.06 -3.11 21.92
N CYS A 147 -1.75 -3.60 20.70
CA CYS A 147 -0.63 -4.53 20.48
C CYS A 147 0.72 -3.95 20.91
N GLU A 148 0.96 -2.67 20.63
CA GLU A 148 2.18 -1.96 21.00
C GLU A 148 2.29 -1.77 22.51
N GLN A 149 1.21 -1.34 23.18
CA GLN A 149 1.17 -1.16 24.63
C GLN A 149 1.36 -2.46 25.40
N GLU A 150 0.82 -3.55 24.89
CA GLU A 150 0.99 -4.91 25.47
C GLU A 150 2.35 -5.53 25.13
N ALA A 151 3.15 -4.89 24.25
CA ALA A 151 4.37 -5.45 23.66
C ALA A 151 4.14 -6.89 23.15
N SER A 152 3.05 -7.10 22.43
CA SER A 152 2.59 -8.42 22.00
C SER A 152 3.69 -9.19 21.27
N THR A 153 3.88 -10.45 21.63
CA THR A 153 4.81 -11.38 20.93
C THR A 153 4.12 -12.19 19.85
N ASP A 154 2.84 -11.94 19.61
CA ASP A 154 2.06 -12.62 18.58
C ASP A 154 2.37 -12.02 17.20
N LEU A 155 3.06 -12.80 16.35
CA LEU A 155 3.44 -12.43 15.00
C LEU A 155 2.26 -12.18 14.06
N ASP A 156 1.11 -12.73 14.37
CA ASP A 156 -0.05 -12.73 13.49
C ASP A 156 -1.05 -11.63 13.82
N ARG A 157 -1.14 -11.23 15.09
CA ARG A 157 -2.19 -10.33 15.58
C ARG A 157 -2.24 -8.99 14.81
N ALA A 158 -1.19 -8.21 14.83
CA ALA A 158 -1.17 -6.90 14.15
C ALA A 158 -1.20 -7.04 12.62
N ALA A 159 -0.61 -8.12 12.07
CA ALA A 159 -0.70 -8.41 10.65
C ALA A 159 -2.15 -8.75 10.24
N ALA A 160 -2.88 -9.53 11.05
CA ALA A 160 -4.28 -9.83 10.80
C ALA A 160 -5.14 -8.57 10.84
N ASP A 161 -4.93 -7.69 11.81
CA ASP A 161 -5.66 -6.42 11.93
C ASP A 161 -5.40 -5.50 10.72
N THR A 162 -4.15 -5.44 10.23
CA THR A 162 -3.82 -4.71 8.98
C THR A 162 -4.49 -5.35 7.77
N GLY A 163 -4.54 -6.68 7.74
CA GLY A 163 -5.26 -7.44 6.73
C GLY A 163 -6.75 -7.10 6.72
N GLU A 164 -7.43 -7.15 7.87
CA GLU A 164 -8.85 -6.80 7.99
C GLU A 164 -9.12 -5.38 7.46
N MET A 165 -8.30 -4.41 7.84
CA MET A 165 -8.41 -3.03 7.37
C MET A 165 -8.29 -2.93 5.85
N LEU A 166 -7.21 -3.49 5.26
CA LEU A 166 -7.03 -3.42 3.81
C LEU A 166 -8.06 -4.25 3.05
N GLY A 167 -8.54 -5.35 3.63
CA GLY A 167 -9.68 -6.11 3.09
C GLY A 167 -10.90 -5.22 2.85
N GLU A 168 -11.24 -4.37 3.82
CA GLU A 168 -12.36 -3.44 3.68
C GLU A 168 -12.10 -2.30 2.68
N ILE A 169 -10.86 -1.86 2.53
CA ILE A 169 -10.46 -0.85 1.53
C ILE A 169 -10.53 -1.40 0.11
N TYR A 170 -10.19 -2.69 -0.09
CA TYR A 170 -10.23 -3.32 -1.41
C TYR A 170 -11.67 -3.60 -1.89
N VAL A 171 -12.62 -3.67 -0.99
CA VAL A 171 -14.05 -3.81 -1.32
C VAL A 171 -14.66 -2.43 -1.52
N TRP A 172 -14.99 -2.09 -2.77
CA TRP A 172 -15.71 -0.87 -3.09
C TRP A 172 -17.15 -0.93 -2.54
N GLU A 173 -17.87 -2.00 -2.91
CA GLU A 173 -19.22 -2.30 -2.43
C GLU A 173 -19.40 -3.81 -2.23
N GLU A 174 -20.47 -4.21 -1.55
CA GLU A 174 -20.78 -5.62 -1.27
C GLU A 174 -21.49 -6.26 -2.50
N ASP A 175 -20.70 -6.65 -3.48
CA ASP A 175 -21.13 -7.32 -4.71
C ASP A 175 -20.61 -8.76 -4.80
N VAL A 176 -20.73 -9.39 -5.98
CA VAL A 176 -20.28 -10.77 -6.23
C VAL A 176 -18.76 -10.93 -6.08
N TRP A 177 -17.99 -9.88 -6.18
CA TRP A 177 -16.52 -9.88 -6.06
C TRP A 177 -16.01 -9.54 -4.66
N ALA A 178 -16.89 -9.04 -3.79
CA ALA A 178 -16.52 -8.52 -2.47
C ALA A 178 -15.71 -9.52 -1.64
N ASP A 179 -16.09 -10.80 -1.58
CA ASP A 179 -15.38 -11.83 -0.84
C ASP A 179 -13.96 -12.05 -1.39
N THR A 180 -13.80 -12.10 -2.70
CA THR A 180 -12.50 -12.29 -3.35
C THR A 180 -11.62 -11.05 -3.18
N MET A 181 -12.16 -9.85 -3.37
CA MET A 181 -11.46 -8.59 -3.19
C MET A 181 -11.02 -8.40 -1.72
N ARG A 182 -11.87 -8.74 -0.77
CA ARG A 182 -11.53 -8.71 0.67
C ARG A 182 -10.36 -9.64 0.98
N LYS A 183 -10.36 -10.87 0.43
CA LYS A 183 -9.26 -11.81 0.62
C LYS A 183 -7.95 -11.32 0.02
N ILE A 184 -7.97 -10.68 -1.15
CA ILE A 184 -6.79 -10.04 -1.75
C ILE A 184 -6.29 -8.94 -0.82
N GLY A 185 -7.15 -8.02 -0.40
CA GLY A 185 -6.80 -6.94 0.52
C GLY A 185 -6.25 -7.44 1.85
N CYS A 186 -6.86 -8.49 2.42
CA CYS A 186 -6.37 -9.12 3.65
C CYS A 186 -4.96 -9.68 3.50
N ALA A 187 -4.69 -10.43 2.45
CA ALA A 187 -3.38 -11.02 2.20
C ALA A 187 -2.31 -9.92 1.93
N MET A 188 -2.67 -8.91 1.13
CA MET A 188 -1.80 -7.76 0.88
C MET A 188 -1.51 -6.96 2.15
N GLY A 189 -2.50 -6.75 3.00
CA GLY A 189 -2.32 -6.05 4.27
C GLY A 189 -1.36 -6.78 5.20
N ARG A 190 -1.50 -8.10 5.34
CA ARG A 190 -0.58 -8.92 6.12
C ARG A 190 0.84 -8.91 5.54
N PHE A 191 0.96 -8.98 4.20
CA PHE A 191 2.24 -8.88 3.52
C PHE A 191 2.92 -7.53 3.80
N ILE A 192 2.21 -6.41 3.56
CA ILE A 192 2.72 -5.05 3.73
C ILE A 192 3.20 -4.83 5.17
N TYR A 193 2.38 -5.17 6.16
CA TYR A 193 2.72 -5.00 7.57
C TYR A 193 4.00 -5.79 7.95
N ARG A 194 4.07 -7.06 7.56
CA ARG A 194 5.23 -7.90 7.85
C ARG A 194 6.48 -7.46 7.11
N MET A 195 6.34 -6.98 5.88
CA MET A 195 7.46 -6.48 5.09
C MET A 195 8.02 -5.18 5.68
N ASP A 196 7.16 -4.27 6.13
CA ASP A 196 7.52 -3.04 6.83
C ASP A 196 8.27 -3.34 8.13
N ALA A 197 7.72 -4.22 8.96
CA ALA A 197 8.35 -4.67 10.19
C ALA A 197 9.70 -5.40 9.94
N TYR A 198 9.81 -6.16 8.84
CA TYR A 198 11.06 -6.81 8.44
C TYR A 198 12.13 -5.78 8.05
N GLU A 199 11.78 -4.76 7.27
CA GLU A 199 12.70 -3.68 6.89
C GLU A 199 13.18 -2.89 8.11
N ASP A 200 12.28 -2.61 9.04
CA ASP A 200 12.56 -1.75 10.20
C ASP A 200 13.15 -2.49 11.42
N ILE A 201 13.37 -3.82 11.37
CA ILE A 201 13.77 -4.63 12.52
C ILE A 201 14.99 -4.10 13.27
N GLU A 202 16.05 -3.68 12.56
CA GLU A 202 17.28 -3.15 13.16
C GLU A 202 17.10 -1.73 13.73
N LYS A 203 16.26 -0.92 13.07
CA LYS A 203 15.92 0.43 13.53
C LYS A 203 15.08 0.38 14.80
N ASP A 204 14.08 -0.50 14.84
CA ASP A 204 13.18 -0.68 15.98
C ASP A 204 13.93 -1.27 17.18
N ARG A 205 14.83 -2.24 16.93
CA ARG A 205 15.69 -2.77 17.98
C ARG A 205 16.56 -1.69 18.64
N LYS A 206 17.14 -0.77 17.85
CA LYS A 206 17.97 0.33 18.36
C LYS A 206 17.17 1.37 19.12
N LYS A 207 15.93 1.65 18.69
CA LYS A 207 15.04 2.62 19.33
C LYS A 207 14.25 2.02 20.51
N GLY A 208 14.22 0.70 20.66
CA GLY A 208 13.38 0.00 21.64
C GLY A 208 11.90 -0.05 21.25
N ASN A 209 11.57 0.24 20.00
CA ASN A 209 10.21 0.20 19.49
C ASN A 209 9.66 -1.23 19.41
N TYR A 210 8.33 -1.34 19.36
CA TYR A 210 7.66 -2.59 19.06
C TYR A 210 8.00 -3.06 17.64
N ASN A 211 8.24 -4.37 17.51
CA ASN A 211 8.37 -5.05 16.21
C ASN A 211 7.99 -6.51 16.38
N PRO A 212 7.02 -7.04 15.59
CA PRO A 212 6.50 -8.39 15.75
C PRO A 212 7.56 -9.48 15.49
N TRP A 213 8.60 -9.20 14.68
CA TRP A 213 9.67 -10.13 14.40
C TRP A 213 10.71 -10.27 15.53
N LYS A 214 10.69 -9.35 16.50
CA LYS A 214 11.69 -9.31 17.58
C LYS A 214 11.89 -10.63 18.31
N PRO A 215 10.84 -11.45 18.60
CA PRO A 215 11.02 -12.74 19.30
C PRO A 215 11.90 -13.73 18.56
N ILE A 216 11.88 -13.72 17.21
CA ILE A 216 12.59 -14.71 16.38
C ILE A 216 13.75 -14.08 15.58
N ALA A 217 13.97 -12.78 15.68
CA ALA A 217 14.93 -12.04 14.85
C ALA A 217 16.40 -12.49 15.04
N GLN A 218 16.73 -13.18 16.13
CA GLN A 218 18.09 -13.67 16.40
C GLN A 218 18.27 -15.16 16.07
N GLU A 219 17.23 -15.84 15.62
CA GLU A 219 17.32 -17.24 15.19
C GLU A 219 18.12 -17.33 13.89
N LYS A 220 18.86 -18.43 13.73
CA LYS A 220 19.75 -18.60 12.54
C LYS A 220 18.98 -18.69 11.23
N ASP A 221 17.73 -19.13 11.28
CA ASP A 221 16.82 -19.33 10.16
C ASP A 221 15.78 -18.21 10.02
N PHE A 222 15.97 -17.09 10.74
CA PHE A 222 15.03 -15.95 10.74
C PHE A 222 14.68 -15.47 9.33
N ASP A 223 15.68 -15.24 8.50
CA ASP A 223 15.49 -14.77 7.13
C ASP A 223 14.67 -15.74 6.28
N ASP A 224 14.93 -17.03 6.40
CA ASP A 224 14.21 -18.06 5.65
C ASP A 224 12.76 -18.16 6.13
N ARG A 225 12.52 -18.09 7.44
CA ARG A 225 11.17 -18.09 8.02
C ARG A 225 10.39 -16.84 7.61
N ALA A 226 11.01 -15.66 7.72
CA ALA A 226 10.37 -14.40 7.31
C ALA A 226 9.99 -14.44 5.83
N ARG A 227 10.90 -14.92 4.97
CA ARG A 227 10.64 -15.07 3.54
C ARG A 227 9.51 -16.06 3.25
N GLN A 228 9.46 -17.19 3.97
CA GLN A 228 8.38 -18.18 3.82
C GLN A 228 7.01 -17.60 4.20
N ILE A 229 6.93 -16.85 5.31
CA ILE A 229 5.69 -16.21 5.75
C ILE A 229 5.24 -15.15 4.75
N LEU A 230 6.15 -14.29 4.27
CA LEU A 230 5.86 -13.31 3.22
C LEU A 230 5.38 -13.99 1.93
N MET A 231 6.01 -15.14 1.56
CA MET A 231 5.63 -15.90 0.38
C MET A 231 4.20 -16.48 0.50
N MET A 232 3.80 -16.93 1.68
CA MET A 232 2.44 -17.43 1.91
C MET A 232 1.39 -16.35 1.67
N GLU A 233 1.63 -15.11 2.14
CA GLU A 233 0.72 -13.99 1.92
C GLU A 233 0.66 -13.56 0.46
N ALA A 234 1.82 -13.47 -0.19
CA ALA A 234 1.90 -13.14 -1.62
C ALA A 234 1.20 -14.20 -2.49
N ALA A 235 1.39 -15.48 -2.15
CA ALA A 235 0.73 -16.59 -2.85
C ALA A 235 -0.79 -16.56 -2.64
N GLU A 236 -1.27 -16.24 -1.44
CA GLU A 236 -2.70 -16.12 -1.18
C GLU A 236 -3.32 -14.95 -1.97
N ALA A 237 -2.69 -13.77 -1.96
CA ALA A 237 -3.14 -12.63 -2.76
C ALA A 237 -3.21 -12.99 -4.25
N SER A 238 -2.16 -13.60 -4.78
CA SER A 238 -2.09 -14.03 -6.17
C SER A 238 -3.15 -15.09 -6.51
N ARG A 239 -3.35 -16.07 -5.64
CA ARG A 239 -4.37 -17.12 -5.82
C ARG A 239 -5.79 -16.56 -5.85
N GLN A 240 -6.08 -15.56 -5.05
CA GLN A 240 -7.39 -14.91 -5.06
C GLN A 240 -7.53 -14.03 -6.31
N PHE A 241 -6.48 -13.30 -6.69
CA PHE A 241 -6.46 -12.49 -7.90
C PHE A 241 -6.76 -13.30 -9.17
N GLU A 242 -6.18 -14.49 -9.31
CA GLU A 242 -6.39 -15.34 -10.50
C GLU A 242 -7.83 -15.90 -10.62
N LYS A 243 -8.69 -15.68 -9.63
CA LYS A 243 -10.14 -16.00 -9.72
C LYS A 243 -10.96 -14.88 -10.36
N LEU A 244 -10.38 -13.67 -10.46
CA LEU A 244 -11.08 -12.52 -11.02
C LEU A 244 -11.01 -12.57 -12.55
N PRO A 245 -12.09 -12.22 -13.25
CA PRO A 245 -12.16 -12.27 -14.71
C PRO A 245 -11.51 -11.05 -15.36
N ILE A 246 -10.32 -10.66 -14.89
CA ILE A 246 -9.60 -9.48 -15.36
C ILE A 246 -8.86 -9.82 -16.66
N ILE A 247 -9.17 -9.07 -17.72
CA ILE A 247 -8.51 -9.18 -19.03
C ILE A 247 -7.57 -7.98 -19.25
N GLU A 248 -8.09 -6.76 -19.10
CA GLU A 248 -7.28 -5.56 -19.25
C GLU A 248 -6.33 -5.40 -18.06
N TYR A 249 -5.11 -4.95 -18.32
CA TYR A 249 -4.07 -4.68 -17.31
C TYR A 249 -3.57 -5.92 -16.53
N VAL A 250 -4.00 -7.13 -16.90
CA VAL A 250 -3.64 -8.36 -16.19
C VAL A 250 -2.12 -8.58 -16.11
N ASP A 251 -1.38 -8.28 -17.19
CA ASP A 251 0.09 -8.39 -17.20
C ASP A 251 0.75 -7.43 -16.20
N ILE A 252 0.19 -6.23 -16.02
CA ILE A 252 0.65 -5.24 -15.03
C ILE A 252 0.40 -5.74 -13.61
N LEU A 253 -0.83 -6.20 -13.34
CA LEU A 253 -1.23 -6.70 -12.03
C LEU A 253 -0.43 -7.96 -11.63
N ARG A 254 -0.19 -8.88 -12.58
CA ARG A 254 0.67 -10.05 -12.38
C ARG A 254 2.13 -9.66 -12.11
N ASN A 255 2.69 -8.72 -12.86
CA ASN A 255 4.03 -8.23 -12.59
C ASN A 255 4.15 -7.70 -11.16
N ILE A 256 3.16 -6.94 -10.68
CA ILE A 256 3.15 -6.42 -9.31
C ILE A 256 3.07 -7.57 -8.30
N LEU A 257 2.08 -8.47 -8.43
CA LEU A 257 1.82 -9.51 -7.44
C LEU A 257 2.89 -10.62 -7.40
N TYR A 258 3.49 -10.97 -8.55
CA TYR A 258 4.45 -12.08 -8.60
C TYR A 258 5.90 -11.65 -8.45
N SER A 259 6.22 -10.41 -8.80
CA SER A 259 7.59 -9.93 -8.84
C SER A 259 7.78 -8.58 -8.14
N GLY A 260 6.90 -7.63 -8.41
CA GLY A 260 7.03 -6.25 -7.96
C GLY A 260 7.07 -6.10 -6.45
N ILE A 261 6.21 -6.80 -5.71
CA ILE A 261 6.15 -6.76 -4.24
C ILE A 261 7.43 -7.27 -3.57
N TRP A 262 8.28 -8.01 -4.31
CA TRP A 262 9.55 -8.53 -3.82
C TRP A 262 10.73 -7.57 -4.00
N THR A 263 10.59 -6.53 -4.82
CA THR A 263 11.69 -5.60 -5.16
C THR A 263 12.35 -4.97 -3.93
N LYS A 264 11.57 -4.69 -2.88
CA LYS A 264 12.07 -4.14 -1.63
C LYS A 264 12.85 -5.17 -0.81
N TYR A 265 12.31 -6.39 -0.67
CA TYR A 265 12.98 -7.50 -0.01
C TYR A 265 14.33 -7.80 -0.66
N ASP A 266 14.37 -7.91 -1.98
CA ASP A 266 15.58 -8.21 -2.73
C ASP A 266 16.64 -7.10 -2.59
N ARG A 267 16.20 -5.83 -2.52
CA ARG A 267 17.09 -4.69 -2.25
C ARG A 267 17.72 -4.76 -0.86
N ILE A 268 16.96 -5.15 0.16
CA ILE A 268 17.48 -5.34 1.52
C ILE A 268 18.54 -6.43 1.50
N LYS A 269 18.22 -7.59 0.92
CA LYS A 269 19.17 -8.72 0.84
C LYS A 269 20.42 -8.42 0.04
N SER A 270 20.34 -7.64 -1.01
CA SER A 270 21.50 -7.22 -1.79
C SER A 270 22.44 -6.33 -0.97
N ARG A 271 21.90 -5.36 -0.23
CA ARG A 271 22.67 -4.48 0.66
C ARG A 271 23.38 -5.26 1.78
N GLU A 272 22.71 -6.24 2.40
CA GLU A 272 23.31 -7.09 3.43
C GLU A 272 24.50 -7.90 2.90
N LYS A 273 24.37 -8.47 1.68
CA LYS A 273 25.46 -9.20 1.01
C LYS A 273 26.66 -8.30 0.73
N GLU A 274 26.44 -7.07 0.28
CA GLU A 274 27.52 -6.08 0.04
C GLU A 274 28.23 -5.71 1.33
N THR A 275 27.48 -5.51 2.42
CA THR A 275 28.05 -5.16 3.74
C THR A 275 28.89 -6.30 4.33
N ARG A 276 28.48 -7.57 4.11
CA ARG A 276 29.23 -8.74 4.57
C ARG A 276 30.52 -9.02 3.76
N ARG A 277 30.65 -8.43 2.57
CA ARG A 277 31.84 -8.57 1.69
C ARG A 277 32.92 -7.52 1.92
N LYS A 278 32.58 -6.45 2.64
CA LYS A 278 33.52 -5.40 3.10
C LYS A 278 34.03 -5.68 4.49
#